data_f916dc70b01ac84fb06415a6aebec521
#
_entry.id   f916dc70b01ac84fb06415a6aebec521
#
_cell.length_a   1.000
_cell.length_b   1.000
_cell.length_c   1.000
_cell.angle_alpha   90.00
_cell.angle_beta   90.00
_cell.angle_gamma   90.00
#
_symmetry.space_group_name_H-M   'P 1'
#
loop_
_entity.id
_entity.type
_entity.pdbx_description
1 polymer ?
#
loop_
_entity_poly.entity_id
_entity_poly.type
_entity_poly.pdbx_seq_one_letter_code
_entity_poly.pdbx_strand_id
1 'polypeptide(L)'
;MFKTAIRSIKRNKAFSLINVAGLAIGMAVFLLIAEFVANEWGANRTLTNYDRLYRISVLEKGEANYYLPPGYVPVLQKSFPEIEAAVLSADGLGNGVVTVTKGNKKEAFKEEDVKYVDGNFIPVFGFKMLKGSASLLKPQTMVVTERVAKKYFGDADALGKTIEMSNQFGTTTYEITGILPNLPANMDIRSEVFLSIHTLAAAANRSGNDWADPSTLENGYAHIFLLLKPGANPVNLAISMDKFLQAANPDTKGQSIYLQAFKNLHLGPTMDYPFQTFGSLKFVYMLVLIAGLILLIAWVNYINLSTAQGLQRARETGVRKVLGASRTQLA
;
A
#
# COMPACT_ATOMS: atom_id res chain seq x y z
N MET A 1 -22.32 34.07 29.89
CA MET A 1 -21.81 32.67 29.90
C MET A 1 -20.28 32.56 29.80
N PHE A 2 -19.58 33.15 28.83
CA PHE A 2 -18.12 33.02 28.68
C PHE A 2 -17.31 33.55 29.88
N LYS A 3 -17.68 34.74 30.43
CA LYS A 3 -17.03 35.34 31.63
C LYS A 3 -17.16 34.48 32.89
N THR A 4 -18.29 33.80 33.08
CA THR A 4 -18.54 32.90 34.23
C THR A 4 -17.73 31.60 34.11
N ALA A 5 -17.58 31.04 32.89
CA ALA A 5 -16.73 29.88 32.62
C ALA A 5 -15.24 30.16 32.92
N ILE A 6 -14.73 31.31 32.46
CA ILE A 6 -13.35 31.74 32.72
C ILE A 6 -13.11 31.96 34.23
N ARG A 7 -14.08 32.50 34.95
CA ARG A 7 -13.97 32.73 36.40
C ARG A 7 -13.96 31.40 37.18
N SER A 8 -14.75 30.41 36.77
CA SER A 8 -14.75 29.06 37.36
C SER A 8 -13.41 28.34 37.14
N ILE A 9 -12.83 28.42 35.92
CA ILE A 9 -11.50 27.89 35.61
C ILE A 9 -10.41 28.52 36.47
N LYS A 10 -10.48 29.85 36.68
CA LYS A 10 -9.51 30.59 37.53
C LYS A 10 -9.61 30.25 39.00
N ARG A 11 -10.79 29.84 39.52
CA ARG A 11 -11.00 29.51 40.93
C ARG A 11 -10.42 28.13 41.30
N ASN A 12 -10.50 27.13 40.41
CA ASN A 12 -10.00 25.77 40.59
C ASN A 12 -8.98 25.39 39.51
N LYS A 13 -7.89 26.15 39.40
CA LYS A 13 -6.92 26.08 38.32
C LYS A 13 -6.33 24.67 38.10
N ALA A 14 -5.88 24.00 39.17
CA ALA A 14 -5.27 22.67 39.06
C ALA A 14 -6.27 21.63 38.57
N PHE A 15 -7.46 21.60 39.11
CA PHE A 15 -8.53 20.66 38.72
C PHE A 15 -8.97 20.87 37.25
N SER A 16 -9.20 22.13 36.88
CA SER A 16 -9.59 22.49 35.50
C SER A 16 -8.46 22.16 34.49
N LEU A 17 -7.20 22.44 34.86
CA LEU A 17 -6.06 22.17 34.02
C LEU A 17 -5.88 20.65 33.77
N ILE A 18 -5.93 19.84 34.84
CA ILE A 18 -5.78 18.36 34.72
C ILE A 18 -6.88 17.78 33.82
N ASN A 19 -8.14 18.23 34.01
CA ASN A 19 -9.23 17.69 33.19
C ASN A 19 -9.18 18.13 31.73
N VAL A 20 -8.87 19.41 31.46
CA VAL A 20 -8.72 19.91 30.08
C VAL A 20 -7.53 19.26 29.40
N ALA A 21 -6.40 19.14 30.11
CA ALA A 21 -5.23 18.46 29.57
C ALA A 21 -5.49 16.95 29.31
N GLY A 22 -6.15 16.28 30.26
CA GLY A 22 -6.51 14.86 30.08
C GLY A 22 -7.45 14.63 28.89
N LEU A 23 -8.46 15.50 28.70
CA LEU A 23 -9.36 15.43 27.55
C LEU A 23 -8.62 15.75 26.25
N ALA A 24 -7.77 16.76 26.23
CA ALA A 24 -7.00 17.18 25.07
C ALA A 24 -6.02 16.08 24.64
N ILE A 25 -5.28 15.49 25.59
CA ILE A 25 -4.36 14.38 25.31
C ILE A 25 -5.12 13.15 24.82
N GLY A 26 -6.22 12.77 25.50
CA GLY A 26 -7.04 11.64 25.09
C GLY A 26 -7.59 11.80 23.65
N MET A 27 -8.09 13.01 23.33
CA MET A 27 -8.57 13.30 21.98
C MET A 27 -7.45 13.28 20.93
N ALA A 28 -6.28 13.84 21.25
CA ALA A 28 -5.14 13.84 20.36
C ALA A 28 -4.66 12.41 20.05
N VAL A 29 -4.52 11.56 21.08
CA VAL A 29 -4.12 10.15 20.91
C VAL A 29 -5.18 9.38 20.12
N PHE A 30 -6.47 9.59 20.41
CA PHE A 30 -7.55 8.98 19.63
C PHE A 30 -7.48 9.36 18.16
N LEU A 31 -7.28 10.63 17.83
CA LEU A 31 -7.19 11.10 16.44
C LEU A 31 -5.98 10.51 15.72
N LEU A 32 -4.82 10.43 16.37
CA LEU A 32 -3.63 9.80 15.79
C LEU A 32 -3.84 8.31 15.50
N ILE A 33 -4.48 7.58 16.43
CA ILE A 33 -4.81 6.16 16.19
C ILE A 33 -5.85 6.04 15.08
N ALA A 34 -6.86 6.87 15.05
CA ALA A 34 -7.90 6.86 14.02
C ALA A 34 -7.31 7.14 12.63
N GLU A 35 -6.38 8.09 12.52
CA GLU A 35 -5.66 8.39 11.28
C GLU A 35 -4.82 7.20 10.84
N PHE A 36 -4.05 6.58 11.75
CA PHE A 36 -3.27 5.38 11.45
C PHE A 36 -4.16 4.25 10.95
N VAL A 37 -5.24 3.94 11.67
CA VAL A 37 -6.20 2.88 11.30
C VAL A 37 -6.84 3.17 9.94
N ALA A 38 -7.22 4.42 9.67
CA ALA A 38 -7.77 4.81 8.38
C ALA A 38 -6.75 4.65 7.24
N ASN A 39 -5.47 4.96 7.50
CA ASN A 39 -4.37 4.77 6.56
C ASN A 39 -4.15 3.28 6.24
N GLU A 40 -4.12 2.41 7.24
CA GLU A 40 -3.98 0.96 7.08
C GLU A 40 -5.17 0.35 6.29
N TRP A 41 -6.40 0.72 6.64
CA TRP A 41 -7.58 0.26 5.89
C TRP A 41 -7.72 0.86 4.50
N GLY A 42 -7.08 2.01 4.28
CA GLY A 42 -7.02 2.71 3.00
C GLY A 42 -5.96 2.19 2.04
N ALA A 43 -5.14 1.21 2.45
CA ALA A 43 -4.04 0.71 1.65
C ALA A 43 -4.48 0.25 0.25
N ASN A 44 -3.68 0.58 -0.78
CA ASN A 44 -3.90 0.23 -2.18
C ASN A 44 -5.17 0.78 -2.86
N ARG A 45 -6.06 1.47 -2.16
CA ARG A 45 -7.35 1.94 -2.73
C ARG A 45 -7.24 3.00 -3.81
N THR A 46 -6.05 3.53 -4.04
CA THR A 46 -5.79 4.48 -5.14
C THR A 46 -5.68 3.80 -6.50
N LEU A 47 -5.52 2.48 -6.53
CA LEU A 47 -5.47 1.67 -7.74
C LEU A 47 -6.88 1.42 -8.28
N THR A 48 -7.11 1.71 -9.56
CA THR A 48 -8.46 1.64 -10.17
C THR A 48 -9.01 0.21 -10.19
N ASN A 49 -8.15 -0.79 -10.37
CA ASN A 49 -8.54 -2.20 -10.50
C ASN A 49 -8.42 -3.00 -9.20
N TYR A 50 -8.19 -2.33 -8.07
CA TYR A 50 -7.95 -2.87 -6.75
C TYR A 50 -8.87 -4.03 -6.32
N ASP A 51 -10.17 -3.96 -6.61
CA ASP A 51 -11.15 -4.97 -6.20
C ASP A 51 -11.12 -6.26 -7.02
N ARG A 52 -10.56 -6.21 -8.24
CA ARG A 52 -10.54 -7.33 -9.21
C ARG A 52 -9.16 -7.93 -9.40
N LEU A 53 -8.15 -7.39 -8.72
CA LEU A 53 -6.78 -7.90 -8.76
C LEU A 53 -6.60 -9.06 -7.77
N TYR A 54 -5.91 -10.09 -8.22
CA TYR A 54 -5.55 -11.26 -7.40
C TYR A 54 -4.09 -11.62 -7.64
N ARG A 55 -3.36 -11.97 -6.58
CA ARG A 55 -2.04 -12.58 -6.66
C ARG A 55 -2.19 -14.09 -6.65
N ILE A 56 -1.43 -14.77 -7.51
CA ILE A 56 -1.36 -16.23 -7.51
C ILE A 56 -0.29 -16.67 -6.51
N SER A 57 -0.60 -17.74 -5.78
CA SER A 57 0.37 -18.52 -5.03
C SER A 57 0.10 -20.01 -5.21
N VAL A 58 1.13 -20.82 -5.08
CA VAL A 58 1.03 -22.28 -5.03
C VAL A 58 1.23 -22.71 -3.57
N LEU A 59 0.24 -23.37 -3.02
CA LEU A 59 0.28 -23.96 -1.68
C LEU A 59 0.80 -25.38 -1.78
N GLU A 60 1.84 -25.69 -1.03
CA GLU A 60 2.37 -27.04 -0.87
C GLU A 60 2.60 -27.32 0.62
N LYS A 61 2.01 -28.37 1.16
CA LYS A 61 2.11 -28.77 2.58
C LYS A 61 1.83 -27.65 3.59
N GLY A 62 0.99 -26.69 3.19
CA GLY A 62 0.64 -25.53 4.03
C GLY A 62 1.55 -24.32 3.88
N GLU A 63 2.61 -24.42 3.10
CA GLU A 63 3.49 -23.32 2.73
C GLU A 63 3.07 -22.71 1.40
N ALA A 64 3.16 -21.38 1.27
CA ALA A 64 2.79 -20.68 0.04
C ALA A 64 4.03 -20.23 -0.71
N ASN A 65 4.17 -20.67 -1.96
CA ASN A 65 5.16 -20.15 -2.90
C ASN A 65 4.52 -19.11 -3.80
N TYR A 66 5.07 -17.91 -3.80
CA TYR A 66 4.64 -16.77 -4.61
C TYR A 66 5.53 -16.49 -5.80
N TYR A 67 6.73 -17.10 -5.84
CA TYR A 67 7.64 -16.96 -6.95
C TYR A 67 7.32 -18.01 -8.00
N LEU A 68 6.71 -17.57 -9.09
CA LEU A 68 6.25 -18.42 -10.17
C LEU A 68 7.07 -18.15 -11.44
N PRO A 69 7.17 -19.14 -12.34
CA PRO A 69 7.77 -18.93 -13.64
C PRO A 69 7.03 -17.89 -14.46
N PRO A 70 7.70 -16.86 -14.98
CA PRO A 70 7.06 -15.78 -15.73
C PRO A 70 6.36 -16.24 -17.00
N GLY A 71 6.84 -17.33 -17.63
CA GLY A 71 6.20 -17.93 -18.79
C GLY A 71 4.77 -18.44 -18.57
N TYR A 72 4.31 -18.51 -17.31
CA TYR A 72 2.91 -18.84 -17.03
C TYR A 72 1.95 -17.69 -17.39
N VAL A 73 2.38 -16.44 -17.45
CA VAL A 73 1.51 -15.31 -17.77
C VAL A 73 0.73 -15.50 -19.07
N PRO A 74 1.36 -15.74 -20.23
CA PRO A 74 0.64 -15.97 -21.48
C PRO A 74 -0.19 -17.27 -21.47
N VAL A 75 0.26 -18.31 -20.77
CA VAL A 75 -0.48 -19.58 -20.65
C VAL A 75 -1.78 -19.36 -19.90
N LEU A 76 -1.74 -18.69 -18.75
CA LEU A 76 -2.91 -18.41 -17.93
C LEU A 76 -3.94 -17.54 -18.66
N GLN A 77 -3.48 -16.49 -19.32
CA GLN A 77 -4.35 -15.58 -20.05
C GLN A 77 -5.04 -16.27 -21.23
N LYS A 78 -4.39 -17.22 -21.87
CA LYS A 78 -4.97 -17.98 -22.99
C LYS A 78 -5.91 -19.08 -22.53
N SER A 79 -5.63 -19.72 -21.39
CA SER A 79 -6.33 -20.93 -20.95
C SER A 79 -7.61 -20.64 -20.15
N PHE A 80 -7.71 -19.45 -19.52
CA PHE A 80 -8.81 -19.13 -18.61
C PHE A 80 -9.56 -17.85 -19.06
N PRO A 81 -10.76 -18.00 -19.62
CA PRO A 81 -11.53 -16.87 -20.14
C PRO A 81 -12.03 -15.88 -19.05
N GLU A 82 -12.00 -16.28 -17.78
CA GLU A 82 -12.32 -15.43 -16.62
C GLU A 82 -11.24 -14.39 -16.36
N ILE A 83 -10.02 -14.61 -16.87
CA ILE A 83 -8.91 -13.68 -16.73
C ILE A 83 -9.03 -12.61 -17.81
N GLU A 84 -9.16 -11.35 -17.40
CA GLU A 84 -9.13 -10.19 -18.29
C GLU A 84 -7.69 -9.87 -18.72
N ALA A 85 -6.75 -9.92 -17.76
CA ALA A 85 -5.33 -9.77 -18.00
C ALA A 85 -4.51 -10.51 -16.93
N ALA A 86 -3.34 -11.00 -17.31
CA ALA A 86 -2.33 -11.53 -16.40
C ALA A 86 -1.04 -10.72 -16.59
N VAL A 87 -0.38 -10.38 -15.49
CA VAL A 87 0.88 -9.63 -15.51
C VAL A 87 1.81 -10.12 -14.41
N LEU A 88 3.09 -9.83 -14.56
CA LEU A 88 4.10 -10.20 -13.58
C LEU A 88 4.86 -9.00 -13.02
N SER A 89 5.45 -9.21 -11.83
CA SER A 89 6.42 -8.34 -11.21
C SER A 89 7.58 -9.18 -10.66
N ALA A 90 8.79 -8.88 -11.08
CA ALA A 90 10.02 -9.49 -10.57
C ALA A 90 10.72 -8.47 -9.66
N ASP A 91 10.54 -8.66 -8.37
CA ASP A 91 10.91 -7.69 -7.35
C ASP A 91 12.41 -7.78 -7.01
N GLY A 92 13.04 -6.61 -6.88
CA GLY A 92 14.45 -6.50 -6.48
C GLY A 92 15.48 -6.92 -7.54
N LEU A 93 15.07 -7.56 -8.63
CA LEU A 93 15.99 -8.01 -9.69
C LEU A 93 16.62 -6.83 -10.45
N GLY A 94 15.95 -5.68 -10.47
CA GLY A 94 16.42 -4.47 -11.11
C GLY A 94 17.32 -3.60 -10.23
N ASN A 95 17.49 -3.94 -8.94
CA ASN A 95 18.30 -3.15 -8.00
C ASN A 95 19.73 -2.95 -8.51
N GLY A 96 20.23 -1.73 -8.41
CA GLY A 96 21.54 -1.42 -8.96
C GLY A 96 21.91 0.05 -8.89
N VAL A 97 22.72 0.48 -9.84
CA VAL A 97 23.18 1.86 -9.96
C VAL A 97 22.68 2.47 -11.27
N VAL A 98 21.93 3.55 -11.14
CA VAL A 98 21.53 4.39 -12.28
C VAL A 98 22.59 5.44 -12.51
N THR A 99 23.07 5.55 -13.73
CA THR A 99 23.98 6.60 -14.17
C THR A 99 23.27 7.52 -15.14
N VAL A 100 23.25 8.80 -14.80
CA VAL A 100 22.65 9.87 -15.61
C VAL A 100 23.76 10.79 -16.14
N THR A 101 23.76 11.06 -17.43
CA THR A 101 24.70 12.00 -18.05
C THR A 101 24.05 13.38 -18.15
N LYS A 102 24.64 14.37 -17.48
CA LYS A 102 24.24 15.79 -17.50
C LYS A 102 25.34 16.62 -18.11
N GLY A 103 25.23 16.93 -19.39
CA GLY A 103 26.34 17.60 -20.14
C GLY A 103 27.59 16.71 -20.11
N ASN A 104 28.70 17.23 -19.56
CA ASN A 104 29.96 16.48 -19.42
C ASN A 104 30.14 15.75 -18.09
N LYS A 105 29.13 15.75 -17.22
CA LYS A 105 29.19 15.09 -15.90
C LYS A 105 28.31 13.86 -15.87
N LYS A 106 28.82 12.77 -15.27
CA LYS A 106 28.04 11.58 -14.92
C LYS A 106 27.72 11.63 -13.44
N GLU A 107 26.44 11.46 -13.11
CA GLU A 107 25.96 11.32 -11.74
C GLU A 107 25.43 9.90 -11.56
N ALA A 108 25.78 9.24 -10.44
CA ALA A 108 25.39 7.89 -10.13
C ALA A 108 24.47 7.86 -8.91
N PHE A 109 23.39 7.09 -9.00
CA PHE A 109 22.39 6.92 -7.93
C PHE A 109 22.20 5.43 -7.66
N LYS A 110 22.36 5.01 -6.41
CA LYS A 110 21.96 3.67 -5.98
C LYS A 110 20.44 3.61 -5.91
N GLU A 111 19.85 2.62 -6.57
CA GLU A 111 18.41 2.37 -6.55
C GLU A 111 18.12 0.98 -5.97
N GLU A 112 17.21 0.97 -5.03
CA GLU A 112 16.64 -0.21 -4.39
C GLU A 112 15.16 -0.29 -4.74
N ASP A 113 14.53 -1.46 -4.58
CA ASP A 113 13.12 -1.68 -4.96
C ASP A 113 12.80 -1.43 -6.44
N VAL A 114 13.78 -1.64 -7.33
CA VAL A 114 13.58 -1.58 -8.78
C VAL A 114 12.96 -2.90 -9.25
N LYS A 115 11.82 -2.80 -9.94
CA LYS A 115 11.06 -3.96 -10.41
C LYS A 115 11.17 -4.11 -11.92
N TYR A 116 11.42 -5.34 -12.38
CA TYR A 116 11.07 -5.70 -13.75
C TYR A 116 9.60 -6.10 -13.78
N VAL A 117 8.83 -5.51 -14.68
CA VAL A 117 7.39 -5.76 -14.77
C VAL A 117 6.95 -6.06 -16.19
N ASP A 118 5.82 -6.75 -16.31
CA ASP A 118 5.15 -6.99 -17.59
C ASP A 118 4.79 -5.68 -18.29
N GLY A 119 4.69 -5.73 -19.61
CA GLY A 119 4.39 -4.56 -20.44
C GLY A 119 3.07 -3.87 -20.11
N ASN A 120 2.10 -4.61 -19.59
CA ASN A 120 0.78 -4.11 -19.19
C ASN A 120 0.61 -3.96 -17.68
N PHE A 121 1.68 -4.09 -16.88
CA PHE A 121 1.59 -4.02 -15.42
C PHE A 121 0.94 -2.71 -14.94
N ILE A 122 1.41 -1.58 -15.41
CA ILE A 122 0.91 -0.26 -15.00
C ILE A 122 -0.59 -0.09 -15.27
N PRO A 123 -1.12 -0.34 -16.49
CA PRO A 123 -2.56 -0.23 -16.75
C PRO A 123 -3.39 -1.31 -16.06
N VAL A 124 -2.90 -2.55 -15.91
CA VAL A 124 -3.62 -3.63 -15.24
C VAL A 124 -3.83 -3.33 -13.75
N PHE A 125 -2.85 -2.74 -13.07
CA PHE A 125 -3.04 -2.25 -11.71
C PHE A 125 -3.90 -0.98 -11.65
N GLY A 126 -4.03 -0.25 -12.76
CA GLY A 126 -4.81 0.99 -12.83
C GLY A 126 -4.09 2.17 -12.21
N PHE A 127 -2.76 2.22 -12.32
CA PHE A 127 -1.99 3.41 -11.96
C PHE A 127 -2.38 4.58 -12.86
N LYS A 128 -2.57 5.75 -12.26
CA LYS A 128 -2.79 6.99 -13.00
C LYS A 128 -1.45 7.54 -13.48
N MET A 129 -1.33 7.78 -14.79
CA MET A 129 -0.13 8.41 -15.36
C MET A 129 -0.16 9.93 -15.15
N LEU A 130 1.00 10.50 -14.87
CA LEU A 130 1.20 11.96 -14.88
C LEU A 130 1.58 12.43 -16.28
N LYS A 131 2.51 11.72 -16.93
CA LYS A 131 2.97 12.01 -18.31
C LYS A 131 3.35 10.72 -19.03
N GLY A 132 3.32 10.74 -20.36
CA GLY A 132 3.82 9.67 -21.22
C GLY A 132 2.95 8.45 -21.31
N SER A 133 3.57 7.28 -21.57
CA SER A 133 2.90 6.00 -21.78
C SER A 133 3.02 5.09 -20.56
N ALA A 134 1.92 4.39 -20.24
CA ALA A 134 1.90 3.33 -19.23
C ALA A 134 2.46 1.98 -19.73
N SER A 135 2.69 1.84 -21.03
CA SER A 135 3.11 0.57 -21.64
C SER A 135 4.62 0.37 -21.53
N LEU A 136 5.01 -0.81 -21.05
CA LEU A 136 6.38 -1.32 -20.98
C LEU A 136 6.59 -2.54 -21.90
N LEU A 137 5.77 -2.68 -22.96
CA LEU A 137 5.90 -3.76 -23.94
C LEU A 137 7.21 -3.71 -24.74
N LYS A 138 7.75 -2.50 -24.96
CA LYS A 138 9.01 -2.32 -25.66
C LYS A 138 10.18 -2.61 -24.70
N PRO A 139 11.18 -3.44 -25.10
CA PRO A 139 12.40 -3.62 -24.34
C PRO A 139 13.12 -2.29 -24.07
N GLN A 140 13.95 -2.25 -23.03
CA GLN A 140 14.78 -1.10 -22.67
C GLN A 140 13.96 0.19 -22.43
N THR A 141 12.73 0.05 -21.94
CA THR A 141 11.88 1.14 -21.49
C THR A 141 11.67 1.08 -20.00
N MET A 142 11.41 2.25 -19.41
CA MET A 142 11.14 2.38 -17.99
C MET A 142 10.05 3.41 -17.72
N VAL A 143 9.34 3.19 -16.62
CA VAL A 143 8.42 4.15 -16.01
C VAL A 143 8.94 4.50 -14.62
N VAL A 144 8.94 5.77 -14.27
CA VAL A 144 9.45 6.26 -12.98
C VAL A 144 8.41 7.16 -12.30
N THR A 145 8.55 7.35 -10.97
CA THR A 145 7.76 8.36 -10.27
C THR A 145 8.33 9.77 -10.52
N GLU A 146 7.49 10.79 -10.28
CA GLU A 146 7.89 12.20 -10.36
C GLU A 146 9.09 12.49 -9.45
N ARG A 147 9.16 11.90 -8.26
CA ARG A 147 10.29 12.03 -7.32
C ARG A 147 11.59 11.53 -7.93
N VAL A 148 11.56 10.38 -8.59
CA VAL A 148 12.73 9.80 -9.25
C VAL A 148 13.10 10.59 -10.50
N ALA A 149 12.13 11.03 -11.31
CA ALA A 149 12.38 11.90 -12.44
C ALA A 149 13.10 13.19 -12.02
N LYS A 150 12.63 13.82 -10.93
CA LYS A 150 13.26 15.01 -10.36
C LYS A 150 14.63 14.73 -9.76
N LYS A 151 14.83 13.58 -9.11
CA LYS A 151 16.13 13.13 -8.58
C LYS A 151 17.17 13.04 -9.70
N TYR A 152 16.79 12.49 -10.86
CA TYR A 152 17.71 12.28 -11.97
C TYR A 152 17.97 13.56 -12.79
N PHE A 153 16.95 14.35 -13.05
CA PHE A 153 17.03 15.44 -14.04
C PHE A 153 16.70 16.84 -13.48
N GLY A 154 16.44 16.94 -12.16
CA GLY A 154 16.00 18.21 -11.55
C GLY A 154 14.66 18.67 -12.13
N ASP A 155 14.58 19.91 -12.54
CA ASP A 155 13.35 20.49 -13.13
C ASP A 155 13.23 20.26 -14.65
N ALA A 156 14.23 19.61 -15.28
CA ALA A 156 14.16 19.30 -16.71
C ALA A 156 13.22 18.10 -16.96
N ASP A 157 12.48 18.14 -18.07
CA ASP A 157 11.59 17.05 -18.44
C ASP A 157 12.38 15.74 -18.61
N ALA A 158 11.98 14.71 -17.90
CA ALA A 158 12.62 13.39 -17.94
C ALA A 158 12.07 12.50 -19.07
N LEU A 159 10.89 12.81 -19.63
CA LEU A 159 10.27 11.98 -20.64
C LEU A 159 11.14 11.91 -21.92
N GLY A 160 11.33 10.70 -22.44
CA GLY A 160 12.16 10.43 -23.61
C GLY A 160 13.68 10.48 -23.34
N LYS A 161 14.12 10.83 -22.12
CA LYS A 161 15.55 10.76 -21.78
C LYS A 161 15.97 9.33 -21.48
N THR A 162 17.26 9.07 -21.68
CA THR A 162 17.89 7.79 -21.42
C THR A 162 18.77 7.84 -20.16
N ILE A 163 18.83 6.69 -19.48
CA ILE A 163 19.72 6.44 -18.34
C ILE A 163 20.45 5.12 -18.55
N GLU A 164 21.61 4.95 -17.94
CA GLU A 164 22.29 3.65 -17.84
C GLU A 164 21.95 3.01 -16.49
N MET A 165 21.42 1.77 -16.51
CA MET A 165 21.18 0.96 -15.31
C MET A 165 22.22 -0.16 -15.28
N SER A 166 23.01 -0.21 -14.23
CA SER A 166 23.98 -1.27 -13.95
C SER A 166 23.48 -2.12 -12.79
N ASN A 167 23.17 -3.37 -13.04
CA ASN A 167 22.68 -4.33 -12.05
C ASN A 167 23.28 -5.73 -12.28
N GLN A 168 22.73 -6.78 -11.65
CA GLN A 168 23.18 -8.15 -11.80
C GLN A 168 23.16 -8.68 -13.25
N PHE A 169 22.40 -8.04 -14.12
CA PHE A 169 22.30 -8.40 -15.56
C PHE A 169 23.24 -7.57 -16.44
N GLY A 170 24.19 -6.83 -15.84
CA GLY A 170 25.09 -5.93 -16.54
C GLY A 170 24.58 -4.51 -16.65
N THR A 171 25.10 -3.76 -17.62
CA THR A 171 24.71 -2.35 -17.86
C THR A 171 23.83 -2.26 -19.09
N THR A 172 22.63 -1.72 -18.91
CA THR A 172 21.65 -1.53 -19.98
C THR A 172 21.15 -0.08 -19.99
N THR A 173 20.97 0.47 -21.19
CA THR A 173 20.37 1.79 -21.36
C THR A 173 18.87 1.67 -21.44
N TYR A 174 18.16 2.50 -20.65
CA TYR A 174 16.69 2.56 -20.63
C TYR A 174 16.20 3.95 -21.02
N GLU A 175 15.13 3.99 -21.80
CA GLU A 175 14.37 5.21 -22.12
C GLU A 175 13.23 5.39 -21.11
N ILE A 176 13.08 6.57 -20.54
CA ILE A 176 11.94 6.94 -19.69
C ILE A 176 10.74 7.23 -20.59
N THR A 177 9.79 6.31 -20.63
CA THR A 177 8.58 6.40 -21.47
C THR A 177 7.36 6.91 -20.72
N GLY A 178 7.40 6.93 -19.38
CA GLY A 178 6.28 7.37 -18.58
C GLY A 178 6.69 7.86 -17.20
N ILE A 179 5.88 8.77 -16.66
CA ILE A 179 6.05 9.33 -15.33
C ILE A 179 4.75 9.11 -14.54
N LEU A 180 4.87 8.47 -13.38
CA LEU A 180 3.81 8.29 -12.40
C LEU A 180 3.83 9.43 -11.36
N PRO A 181 2.69 9.79 -10.75
CA PRO A 181 2.73 10.58 -9.52
C PRO A 181 3.46 9.81 -8.42
N ASN A 182 3.91 10.52 -7.39
CA ASN A 182 4.50 9.87 -6.23
C ASN A 182 3.49 8.92 -5.59
N LEU A 183 3.93 7.71 -5.29
CA LEU A 183 3.05 6.67 -4.74
C LEU A 183 2.74 6.98 -3.28
N PRO A 184 1.49 6.74 -2.83
CA PRO A 184 1.12 6.88 -1.43
C PRO A 184 1.94 5.95 -0.53
N ALA A 185 2.23 6.41 0.69
CA ALA A 185 3.02 5.63 1.65
C ALA A 185 2.35 4.32 2.10
N ASN A 186 1.01 4.24 1.99
CA ASN A 186 0.20 3.06 2.31
C ASN A 186 -0.08 2.15 1.09
N MET A 187 0.72 2.24 0.03
CA MET A 187 0.66 1.33 -1.11
C MET A 187 1.66 0.19 -0.91
N ASP A 188 1.24 -1.05 -1.17
CA ASP A 188 2.13 -2.21 -1.07
C ASP A 188 3.16 -2.27 -2.20
N ILE A 189 2.81 -1.72 -3.36
CA ILE A 189 3.77 -1.54 -4.45
C ILE A 189 4.57 -0.27 -4.18
N ARG A 190 5.76 -0.42 -3.57
CA ARG A 190 6.61 0.70 -3.16
C ARG A 190 7.65 1.12 -4.19
N SER A 191 7.79 0.36 -5.26
CA SER A 191 8.77 0.66 -6.31
C SER A 191 8.50 2.01 -6.96
N GLU A 192 9.54 2.77 -7.16
CA GLU A 192 9.50 4.04 -7.86
C GLU A 192 10.09 3.96 -9.27
N VAL A 193 10.67 2.80 -9.61
CA VAL A 193 11.30 2.51 -10.90
C VAL A 193 10.79 1.17 -11.41
N PHE A 194 10.13 1.18 -12.55
CA PHE A 194 9.60 0.01 -13.23
C PHE A 194 10.30 -0.16 -14.57
N LEU A 195 10.99 -1.28 -14.75
CA LEU A 195 11.72 -1.65 -15.95
C LEU A 195 10.90 -2.68 -16.76
N SER A 196 10.95 -2.60 -18.09
CA SER A 196 10.36 -3.60 -18.95
C SER A 196 11.06 -4.96 -18.79
N ILE A 197 10.30 -6.00 -18.38
CA ILE A 197 10.80 -7.38 -18.32
C ILE A 197 11.24 -7.90 -19.70
N HIS A 198 10.62 -7.39 -20.77
CA HIS A 198 10.98 -7.76 -22.15
C HIS A 198 12.43 -7.42 -22.50
N THR A 199 13.10 -6.56 -21.73
CA THR A 199 14.54 -6.31 -21.85
C THR A 199 15.34 -7.60 -21.63
N LEU A 200 14.91 -8.46 -20.70
CA LEU A 200 15.57 -9.71 -20.37
C LEU A 200 15.27 -10.85 -21.38
N ALA A 201 14.39 -10.63 -22.36
CA ALA A 201 14.14 -11.64 -23.42
C ALA A 201 15.38 -11.90 -24.29
N ALA A 202 16.19 -10.87 -24.52
CA ALA A 202 17.47 -11.04 -25.21
C ALA A 202 18.55 -11.57 -24.25
N ALA A 203 19.19 -12.70 -24.59
CA ALA A 203 20.24 -13.31 -23.77
C ALA A 203 21.41 -12.36 -23.48
N ALA A 204 21.73 -11.45 -24.42
CA ALA A 204 22.76 -10.43 -24.24
C ALA A 204 22.49 -9.49 -23.06
N ASN A 205 21.23 -9.29 -22.67
CA ASN A 205 20.83 -8.44 -21.55
C ASN A 205 20.73 -9.20 -20.22
N ARG A 206 21.13 -10.46 -20.16
CA ARG A 206 21.11 -11.29 -18.95
C ARG A 206 22.51 -11.58 -18.38
N SER A 207 23.58 -11.25 -19.12
CA SER A 207 24.98 -11.45 -18.67
C SER A 207 25.23 -12.86 -18.12
N GLY A 208 24.74 -13.90 -18.79
CA GLY A 208 24.86 -15.30 -18.36
C GLY A 208 23.83 -15.77 -17.33
N ASN A 209 22.90 -14.93 -16.90
CA ASN A 209 21.81 -15.30 -15.98
C ASN A 209 20.61 -15.88 -16.76
N ASP A 210 20.79 -17.02 -17.44
CA ASP A 210 19.75 -17.62 -18.28
C ASP A 210 18.50 -18.05 -17.52
N TRP A 211 18.62 -18.24 -16.20
CA TRP A 211 17.49 -18.49 -15.32
C TRP A 211 16.45 -17.36 -15.33
N ALA A 212 16.85 -16.12 -15.67
CA ALA A 212 15.99 -14.93 -15.71
C ALA A 212 15.28 -14.72 -17.06
N ASP A 213 15.23 -15.74 -17.93
CA ASP A 213 14.47 -15.67 -19.17
C ASP A 213 12.97 -15.46 -18.86
N PRO A 214 12.32 -14.40 -19.40
CA PRO A 214 10.90 -14.16 -19.15
C PRO A 214 9.96 -15.21 -19.75
N SER A 215 10.45 -16.08 -20.63
CA SER A 215 9.68 -17.18 -21.20
C SER A 215 9.81 -18.50 -20.43
N THR A 216 10.65 -18.57 -19.40
CA THR A 216 10.87 -19.80 -18.64
C THR A 216 9.59 -20.31 -17.98
N LEU A 217 9.37 -21.62 -18.03
CA LEU A 217 8.30 -22.34 -17.31
C LEU A 217 8.83 -23.10 -16.09
N GLU A 218 10.14 -23.05 -15.83
CA GLU A 218 10.82 -23.82 -14.78
C GLU A 218 11.25 -22.95 -13.61
N ASN A 219 11.85 -21.79 -13.87
CA ASN A 219 12.43 -20.95 -12.83
C ASN A 219 11.41 -19.93 -12.32
N GLY A 220 10.95 -20.13 -11.08
CA GLY A 220 10.04 -19.22 -10.41
C GLY A 220 10.77 -18.05 -9.77
N TYR A 221 10.65 -16.84 -10.33
CA TYR A 221 11.25 -15.63 -9.78
C TYR A 221 10.33 -14.39 -9.82
N ALA A 222 9.10 -14.57 -10.27
CA ALA A 222 8.16 -13.49 -10.45
C ALA A 222 6.86 -13.70 -9.65
N HIS A 223 6.31 -12.63 -9.14
CA HIS A 223 4.93 -12.60 -8.67
C HIS A 223 3.99 -12.43 -9.86
N ILE A 224 2.97 -13.27 -9.97
CA ILE A 224 1.96 -13.18 -11.02
C ILE A 224 0.67 -12.63 -10.43
N PHE A 225 0.12 -11.63 -11.11
CA PHE A 225 -1.14 -10.99 -10.77
C PHE A 225 -2.16 -11.18 -11.89
N LEU A 226 -3.40 -11.43 -11.51
CA LEU A 226 -4.53 -11.58 -12.42
C LEU A 226 -5.52 -10.44 -12.21
N LEU A 227 -5.91 -9.80 -13.27
CA LEU A 227 -7.11 -8.98 -13.31
C LEU A 227 -8.26 -9.88 -13.78
N LEU A 228 -9.25 -10.10 -12.94
CA LEU A 228 -10.39 -10.92 -13.28
C LEU A 228 -11.49 -10.08 -13.92
N LYS A 229 -12.23 -10.69 -14.85
CA LYS A 229 -13.45 -10.09 -15.43
C LYS A 229 -14.51 -9.83 -14.35
N PRO A 230 -15.36 -8.83 -14.53
CA PRO A 230 -16.48 -8.60 -13.62
C PRO A 230 -17.33 -9.86 -13.45
N GLY A 231 -17.63 -10.24 -12.20
CA GLY A 231 -18.44 -11.42 -11.86
C GLY A 231 -17.70 -12.77 -11.88
N ALA A 232 -16.43 -12.82 -12.25
CA ALA A 232 -15.63 -14.05 -12.15
C ALA A 232 -15.49 -14.49 -10.69
N ASN A 233 -15.64 -15.82 -10.46
CA ASN A 233 -15.50 -16.40 -9.13
C ASN A 233 -14.04 -16.89 -8.95
N PRO A 234 -13.24 -16.28 -8.05
CA PRO A 234 -11.84 -16.64 -7.87
C PRO A 234 -11.64 -18.06 -7.30
N VAL A 235 -12.59 -18.56 -6.52
CA VAL A 235 -12.49 -19.91 -5.95
C VAL A 235 -12.67 -20.97 -7.06
N ASN A 236 -13.68 -20.81 -7.90
CA ASN A 236 -13.92 -21.72 -9.03
C ASN A 236 -12.75 -21.66 -10.04
N LEU A 237 -12.22 -20.47 -10.28
CA LEU A 237 -11.04 -20.31 -11.13
C LEU A 237 -9.83 -21.05 -10.56
N ALA A 238 -9.54 -20.90 -9.25
CA ALA A 238 -8.43 -21.61 -8.60
C ALA A 238 -8.55 -23.13 -8.77
N ILE A 239 -9.77 -23.70 -8.55
CA ILE A 239 -10.03 -25.14 -8.74
C ILE A 239 -9.79 -25.56 -10.20
N SER A 240 -10.17 -24.72 -11.17
CA SER A 240 -9.94 -25.00 -12.58
C SER A 240 -8.44 -24.96 -12.94
N MET A 241 -7.71 -24.02 -12.34
CA MET A 241 -6.25 -23.90 -12.49
C MET A 241 -5.52 -25.08 -11.85
N ASP A 242 -5.99 -25.59 -10.70
CA ASP A 242 -5.43 -26.80 -10.08
C ASP A 242 -5.54 -28.01 -11.00
N LYS A 243 -6.72 -28.22 -11.58
CA LYS A 243 -6.95 -29.32 -12.51
C LYS A 243 -6.06 -29.18 -13.78
N PHE A 244 -5.93 -27.97 -14.29
CA PHE A 244 -5.06 -27.68 -15.44
C PHE A 244 -3.59 -27.97 -15.12
N LEU A 245 -3.10 -27.51 -13.96
CA LEU A 245 -1.73 -27.73 -13.51
C LEU A 245 -1.43 -29.22 -13.34
N GLN A 246 -2.30 -29.96 -12.65
CA GLN A 246 -2.14 -31.40 -12.41
C GLN A 246 -2.23 -32.23 -13.69
N ALA A 247 -3.02 -31.79 -14.67
CA ALA A 247 -3.08 -32.45 -15.99
C ALA A 247 -1.82 -32.19 -16.81
N ALA A 248 -1.25 -30.97 -16.70
CA ALA A 248 0.00 -30.60 -17.41
C ALA A 248 1.25 -31.22 -16.76
N ASN A 249 1.28 -31.37 -15.44
CA ASN A 249 2.39 -31.94 -14.69
C ASN A 249 1.87 -32.78 -13.51
N PRO A 250 1.85 -34.14 -13.62
CA PRO A 250 1.39 -35.03 -12.56
C PRO A 250 2.20 -34.96 -11.26
N ASP A 251 3.43 -34.43 -11.28
CA ASP A 251 4.28 -34.27 -10.09
C ASP A 251 3.79 -33.14 -9.16
N THR A 252 2.86 -32.31 -9.64
CA THR A 252 2.22 -31.26 -8.83
C THR A 252 1.09 -31.76 -7.93
N LYS A 253 0.91 -33.08 -7.80
CA LYS A 253 -0.03 -33.68 -6.85
C LYS A 253 0.31 -33.24 -5.41
N GLY A 254 -0.67 -32.67 -4.73
CA GLY A 254 -0.51 -32.13 -3.37
C GLY A 254 -0.23 -30.62 -3.34
N GLN A 255 -0.01 -30.01 -4.50
CA GLN A 255 -0.03 -28.57 -4.65
C GLN A 255 -1.44 -28.07 -4.96
N SER A 256 -1.78 -26.87 -4.50
CA SER A 256 -3.04 -26.20 -4.85
C SER A 256 -2.80 -24.73 -5.13
N ILE A 257 -3.56 -24.16 -6.07
CA ILE A 257 -3.47 -22.74 -6.39
C ILE A 257 -4.37 -21.95 -5.43
N TYR A 258 -3.81 -20.89 -4.88
CA TYR A 258 -4.54 -19.92 -4.08
C TYR A 258 -4.50 -18.55 -4.75
N LEU A 259 -5.68 -17.98 -4.99
CA LEU A 259 -5.85 -16.63 -5.50
C LEU A 259 -6.10 -15.67 -4.35
N GLN A 260 -5.06 -14.97 -3.95
CA GLN A 260 -5.14 -13.96 -2.90
C GLN A 260 -5.66 -12.64 -3.45
N ALA A 261 -6.83 -12.21 -3.01
CA ALA A 261 -7.36 -10.90 -3.40
C ALA A 261 -6.41 -9.78 -2.98
N PHE A 262 -6.05 -8.90 -3.91
CA PHE A 262 -5.10 -7.80 -3.68
C PHE A 262 -5.56 -6.87 -2.55
N LYS A 263 -6.87 -6.64 -2.42
CA LYS A 263 -7.47 -5.86 -1.33
C LYS A 263 -7.23 -6.43 0.07
N ASN A 264 -6.94 -7.73 0.17
CA ASN A 264 -6.64 -8.42 1.43
C ASN A 264 -5.15 -8.62 1.64
N LEU A 265 -4.29 -8.11 0.73
CA LEU A 265 -2.86 -8.35 0.79
C LEU A 265 -2.24 -7.63 1.98
N HIS A 266 -2.53 -6.35 2.13
CA HIS A 266 -1.95 -5.47 3.14
C HIS A 266 -2.21 -5.93 4.59
N LEU A 267 -3.45 -6.26 4.92
CA LEU A 267 -3.89 -6.68 6.26
C LEU A 267 -4.13 -8.19 6.37
N GLY A 268 -3.82 -8.94 5.31
CA GLY A 268 -4.00 -10.38 5.26
C GLY A 268 -3.05 -11.15 6.17
N PRO A 269 -3.19 -12.48 6.25
CA PRO A 269 -2.25 -13.32 6.97
C PRO A 269 -0.85 -13.11 6.38
N THR A 270 0.13 -12.86 7.24
CA THR A 270 1.54 -12.84 6.89
C THR A 270 1.93 -14.25 6.47
N MET A 271 2.27 -14.42 5.23
CA MET A 271 2.92 -15.61 4.71
C MET A 271 4.43 -15.37 4.66
N ASP A 272 5.26 -16.40 4.64
CA ASP A 272 6.72 -16.32 4.86
C ASP A 272 7.50 -15.38 3.91
N TYR A 273 6.91 -14.99 2.79
CA TYR A 273 7.45 -13.95 1.90
C TYR A 273 6.36 -12.92 1.57
N PRO A 274 6.10 -11.98 2.49
CA PRO A 274 5.08 -10.97 2.23
C PRO A 274 5.53 -10.05 1.09
N PHE A 275 4.65 -9.85 0.12
CA PHE A 275 4.81 -8.82 -0.89
C PHE A 275 4.73 -7.45 -0.22
N GLN A 276 5.86 -6.95 0.24
CA GLN A 276 6.07 -5.63 0.87
C GLN A 276 4.95 -5.09 1.79
N THR A 277 4.07 -5.96 2.27
CA THR A 277 3.01 -5.56 3.17
C THR A 277 3.46 -5.73 4.62
N PHE A 278 3.31 -4.68 5.40
CA PHE A 278 3.68 -4.65 6.81
C PHE A 278 2.48 -4.45 7.73
N GLY A 279 1.28 -4.45 7.18
CA GLY A 279 0.05 -4.31 7.94
C GLY A 279 -0.28 -5.58 8.73
N SER A 280 -0.92 -5.42 9.87
CA SER A 280 -1.43 -6.52 10.68
C SER A 280 -2.85 -6.23 11.11
N LEU A 281 -3.79 -7.03 10.63
CA LEU A 281 -5.19 -6.89 11.01
C LEU A 281 -5.40 -7.01 12.53
N LYS A 282 -4.66 -7.91 13.19
CA LYS A 282 -4.69 -8.06 14.65
C LYS A 282 -4.23 -6.79 15.35
N PHE A 283 -3.14 -6.17 14.86
CA PHE A 283 -2.64 -4.92 15.42
C PHE A 283 -3.62 -3.77 15.21
N VAL A 284 -4.23 -3.66 14.04
CA VAL A 284 -5.26 -2.65 13.74
C VAL A 284 -6.46 -2.80 14.68
N TYR A 285 -6.98 -4.01 14.89
CA TYR A 285 -8.08 -4.24 15.85
C TYR A 285 -7.70 -3.91 17.28
N MET A 286 -6.47 -4.23 17.69
CA MET A 286 -5.96 -3.84 19.01
C MET A 286 -5.95 -2.32 19.18
N LEU A 287 -5.49 -1.58 18.17
CA LEU A 287 -5.49 -0.12 18.18
C LEU A 287 -6.91 0.46 18.22
N VAL A 288 -7.86 -0.11 17.48
CA VAL A 288 -9.29 0.30 17.54
C VAL A 288 -9.85 0.11 18.96
N LEU A 289 -9.54 -1.02 19.60
CA LEU A 289 -9.95 -1.26 20.99
C LEU A 289 -9.35 -0.21 21.93
N ILE A 290 -8.05 0.06 21.83
CA ILE A 290 -7.36 1.07 22.67
C ILE A 290 -7.97 2.46 22.43
N ALA A 291 -8.21 2.85 21.18
CA ALA A 291 -8.84 4.12 20.85
C ALA A 291 -10.24 4.25 21.48
N GLY A 292 -11.03 3.16 21.42
CA GLY A 292 -12.34 3.09 22.07
C GLY A 292 -12.26 3.26 23.58
N LEU A 293 -11.30 2.61 24.25
CA LEU A 293 -11.08 2.75 25.70
C LEU A 293 -10.66 4.17 26.09
N ILE A 294 -9.76 4.78 25.29
CA ILE A 294 -9.32 6.17 25.51
C ILE A 294 -10.52 7.12 25.43
N LEU A 295 -11.35 6.94 24.42
CA LEU A 295 -12.56 7.76 24.21
C LEU A 295 -13.55 7.58 25.37
N LEU A 296 -13.72 6.36 25.85
CA LEU A 296 -14.58 6.05 26.99
C LEU A 296 -14.07 6.71 28.27
N ILE A 297 -12.77 6.64 28.54
CA ILE A 297 -12.14 7.32 29.69
C ILE A 297 -12.32 8.84 29.59
N ALA A 298 -12.10 9.40 28.40
CA ALA A 298 -12.31 10.83 28.16
C ALA A 298 -13.78 11.23 28.40
N TRP A 299 -14.72 10.40 27.98
CA TRP A 299 -16.16 10.60 28.22
C TRP A 299 -16.53 10.55 29.69
N VAL A 300 -16.05 9.53 30.42
CA VAL A 300 -16.27 9.44 31.88
C VAL A 300 -15.70 10.64 32.58
N ASN A 301 -14.50 11.09 32.23
CA ASN A 301 -13.88 12.29 32.77
C ASN A 301 -14.74 13.55 32.50
N TYR A 302 -15.26 13.69 31.28
CA TYR A 302 -16.18 14.80 30.92
C TYR A 302 -17.49 14.75 31.72
N ILE A 303 -18.10 13.57 31.88
CA ILE A 303 -19.35 13.39 32.65
C ILE A 303 -19.10 13.80 34.13
N ASN A 304 -18.02 13.30 34.75
CA ASN A 304 -17.67 13.62 36.13
C ASN A 304 -17.49 15.12 36.32
N LEU A 305 -16.79 15.80 35.39
CA LEU A 305 -16.59 17.24 35.42
C LEU A 305 -17.90 18.00 35.26
N SER A 306 -18.74 17.61 34.31
CA SER A 306 -20.03 18.23 34.02
C SER A 306 -20.98 18.10 35.22
N THR A 307 -21.03 16.93 35.85
CA THR A 307 -21.84 16.64 37.03
C THR A 307 -21.37 17.48 38.25
N ALA A 308 -20.06 17.51 38.50
CA ALA A 308 -19.51 18.32 39.60
C ALA A 308 -19.82 19.82 39.44
N GLN A 309 -19.70 20.34 38.21
CA GLN A 309 -20.06 21.72 37.90
C GLN A 309 -21.57 21.97 38.05
N GLY A 310 -22.42 20.99 37.64
CA GLY A 310 -23.88 21.06 37.80
C GLY A 310 -24.31 21.16 39.26
N LEU A 311 -23.73 20.29 40.11
CA LEU A 311 -23.99 20.32 41.58
C LEU A 311 -23.55 21.63 42.22
N GLN A 312 -22.39 22.18 41.82
CA GLN A 312 -21.91 23.45 42.33
C GLN A 312 -22.85 24.63 41.95
N ARG A 313 -23.32 24.64 40.69
CA ARG A 313 -24.30 25.64 40.21
C ARG A 313 -25.64 25.50 40.95
N ALA A 314 -26.14 24.28 41.15
CA ALA A 314 -27.36 24.02 41.88
C ALA A 314 -27.28 24.57 43.33
N ARG A 315 -26.13 24.34 44.00
CA ARG A 315 -25.87 24.87 45.35
C ARG A 315 -25.81 26.38 45.36
N GLU A 316 -25.13 27.03 44.41
CA GLU A 316 -25.10 28.51 44.31
C GLU A 316 -26.49 29.09 44.04
N THR A 317 -27.27 28.46 43.15
CA THR A 317 -28.65 28.88 42.86
C THR A 317 -29.56 28.70 44.08
N GLY A 318 -29.41 27.58 44.81
CA GLY A 318 -30.14 27.33 46.06
C GLY A 318 -29.87 28.38 47.10
N VAL A 319 -28.61 28.75 47.35
CA VAL A 319 -28.23 29.81 48.31
C VAL A 319 -28.80 31.17 47.91
N ARG A 320 -28.70 31.55 46.62
CA ARG A 320 -29.27 32.79 46.10
C ARG A 320 -30.80 32.84 46.25
N LYS A 321 -31.48 31.71 46.04
CA LYS A 321 -32.94 31.60 46.24
C LYS A 321 -33.32 31.79 47.67
N VAL A 322 -32.58 31.24 48.66
CA VAL A 322 -32.82 31.43 50.09
C VAL A 322 -32.59 32.88 50.52
N LEU A 323 -31.64 33.57 49.84
CA LEU A 323 -31.34 34.99 50.07
C LEU A 323 -32.31 35.93 49.34
N GLY A 324 -33.41 35.45 48.75
CA GLY A 324 -34.44 36.23 48.12
C GLY A 324 -34.28 36.70 46.71
N ALA A 325 -33.35 36.06 45.95
CA ALA A 325 -33.17 36.41 44.56
C ALA A 325 -34.40 36.04 43.71
N SER A 326 -34.82 36.96 42.83
CA SER A 326 -35.92 36.76 41.89
C SER A 326 -35.60 35.78 40.76
N ARG A 327 -36.63 35.20 40.11
CA ARG A 327 -36.45 34.24 38.99
C ARG A 327 -35.57 34.78 37.87
N THR A 328 -35.67 36.08 37.56
CA THR A 328 -34.87 36.76 36.54
C THR A 328 -33.41 36.95 36.92
N GLN A 329 -33.08 36.91 38.22
CA GLN A 329 -31.71 36.99 38.72
C GLN A 329 -31.03 35.62 38.88
N LEU A 330 -31.82 34.51 38.74
CA LEU A 330 -31.36 33.14 38.84
C LEU A 330 -31.11 32.49 37.47
N ALA A 331 -31.66 33.06 36.39
CA ALA A 331 -31.42 32.65 34.98
C ALA A 331 -30.17 33.34 34.43
#